data_0186d4d654d5e163b5c0cb92915c3e19
#
_entry.id   0186d4d654d5e163b5c0cb92915c3e19
#
_cell.length_a   1.000
_cell.length_b   1.000
_cell.length_c   1.000
_cell.angle_alpha   90.00
_cell.angle_beta   90.00
_cell.angle_gamma   90.00
#
_symmetry.space_group_name_H-M   'P 1'
#
loop_
_entity.id
_entity.type
_entity.pdbx_description
1 polymer ?
#
loop_
_entity_poly.entity_id
_entity_poly.type
_entity_poly.pdbx_seq_one_letter_code
_entity_poly.pdbx_strand_id
1 'polypeptide(L)'
;LRKGADTNTVWLQEVGPRDGLQNEAVILSPEVRADLIERLVDTGLSRIQIGSFVNPDRVPQMAGTDKVWKLLGKKAGVRYSVLVLNQRGVEQAIDQHVPYVEVFVSASETHSLKNSGARVVDALVTATQMIGSAVSNRMGVTAGVMCAFGCFYEGSVPVERVVEIVSALEAISPGEIGLADTTGMARPDDIKRVIESVGSLVGVDRLTIHLHDTRGLGIANLLAAVEL
;
A
#
# COMPACT_ATOMS: atom_id res chain seq x y z
N LEU A 1 -12.54 -15.74 14.99
CA LEU A 1 -13.36 -16.52 14.04
C LEU A 1 -13.78 -15.57 12.93
N ARG A 2 -13.00 -15.50 11.80
CA ARG A 2 -13.47 -14.87 10.57
C ARG A 2 -14.63 -15.73 10.05
N LYS A 3 -15.83 -15.17 10.00
CA LYS A 3 -16.88 -15.69 9.12
C LYS A 3 -16.31 -15.62 7.71
N GLY A 4 -16.42 -16.69 6.93
CA GLY A 4 -15.93 -16.77 5.56
C GLY A 4 -16.29 -15.49 4.82
N ALA A 5 -15.27 -14.85 4.23
CA ALA A 5 -15.49 -13.68 3.39
C ALA A 5 -16.44 -14.13 2.26
N ASP A 6 -17.49 -13.37 2.06
CA ASP A 6 -18.31 -13.51 0.87
C ASP A 6 -17.38 -13.25 -0.32
N THR A 7 -17.07 -14.29 -1.10
CA THR A 7 -16.10 -14.24 -2.20
C THR A 7 -16.49 -13.25 -3.31
N ASN A 8 -17.67 -12.64 -3.20
CA ASN A 8 -18.19 -11.64 -4.13
C ASN A 8 -18.04 -10.20 -3.63
N THR A 9 -17.33 -9.95 -2.53
CA THR A 9 -17.20 -8.61 -1.97
C THR A 9 -15.80 -8.04 -2.21
N VAL A 10 -15.71 -6.92 -2.92
CA VAL A 10 -14.49 -6.13 -3.11
C VAL A 10 -14.54 -4.91 -2.19
N TRP A 11 -13.43 -4.67 -1.48
CA TRP A 11 -13.28 -3.51 -0.61
C TRP A 11 -12.52 -2.40 -1.33
N LEU A 12 -13.10 -1.21 -1.35
CA LEU A 12 -12.40 -0.02 -1.84
C LEU A 12 -11.60 0.62 -0.71
N GLN A 13 -10.35 0.94 -0.98
CA GLN A 13 -9.50 1.74 -0.12
C GLN A 13 -9.20 3.08 -0.77
N GLU A 14 -9.54 4.15 -0.08
CA GLU A 14 -9.21 5.51 -0.52
C GLU A 14 -7.75 5.84 -0.16
N VAL A 15 -6.98 6.24 -1.15
CA VAL A 15 -5.57 6.59 -0.99
C VAL A 15 -5.25 8.05 -1.36
N GLY A 16 -6.22 8.82 -1.81
CA GLY A 16 -6.09 10.24 -2.17
C GLY A 16 -5.47 11.10 -1.07
N PRO A 17 -5.82 10.93 0.23
CA PRO A 17 -5.20 11.68 1.32
C PRO A 17 -3.70 11.42 1.49
N ARG A 18 -3.17 10.32 0.93
CA ARG A 18 -1.74 10.02 0.89
C ARG A 18 -1.19 10.16 -0.52
N ASP A 19 -1.57 9.25 -1.43
CA ASP A 19 -0.97 9.15 -2.77
C ASP A 19 -1.31 10.33 -3.66
N GLY A 20 -2.56 10.77 -3.63
CA GLY A 20 -3.00 11.94 -4.37
C GLY A 20 -2.29 13.21 -3.87
N LEU A 21 -2.43 13.50 -2.58
CA LEU A 21 -1.85 14.72 -1.99
C LEU A 21 -0.32 14.76 -2.01
N GLN A 22 0.34 13.61 -2.00
CA GLN A 22 1.80 13.52 -2.03
C GLN A 22 2.42 14.19 -3.27
N ASN A 23 1.70 14.21 -4.38
CA ASN A 23 2.16 14.72 -5.66
C ASN A 23 1.70 16.17 -5.93
N GLU A 24 0.91 16.75 -5.02
CA GLU A 24 0.41 18.11 -5.18
C GLU A 24 1.45 19.17 -4.81
N ALA A 25 1.43 20.30 -5.54
CA ALA A 25 2.32 21.42 -5.24
C ALA A 25 1.92 22.14 -3.94
N VAL A 26 0.65 22.08 -3.57
CA VAL A 26 0.10 22.74 -2.37
C VAL A 26 0.19 21.79 -1.18
N ILE A 27 0.81 22.27 -0.12
CA ILE A 27 0.90 21.53 1.16
C ILE A 27 -0.32 21.91 1.99
N LEU A 28 -1.19 20.94 2.24
CA LEU A 28 -2.37 21.13 3.09
C LEU A 28 -1.99 20.99 4.58
N SER A 29 -2.61 21.81 5.44
CA SER A 29 -2.44 21.68 6.88
C SER A 29 -3.02 20.35 7.40
N PRO A 30 -2.57 19.86 8.57
CA PRO A 30 -3.14 18.67 9.18
C PRO A 30 -4.65 18.76 9.41
N GLU A 31 -5.18 19.94 9.72
CA GLU A 31 -6.61 20.21 9.96
C GLU A 31 -7.41 20.02 8.68
N VAL A 32 -6.93 20.58 7.55
CA VAL A 32 -7.59 20.45 6.24
C VAL A 32 -7.55 19.00 5.77
N ARG A 33 -6.43 18.29 5.99
CA ARG A 33 -6.33 16.87 5.67
C ARG A 33 -7.26 16.01 6.51
N ALA A 34 -7.39 16.32 7.80
CA ALA A 34 -8.32 15.61 8.69
C ALA A 34 -9.79 15.85 8.25
N ASP A 35 -10.19 17.08 7.94
CA ASP A 35 -11.53 17.38 7.42
C ASP A 35 -11.82 16.64 6.11
N LEU A 36 -10.86 16.59 5.18
CA LEU A 36 -10.98 15.78 3.96
C LEU A 36 -11.22 14.30 4.25
N ILE A 37 -10.47 13.72 5.17
CA ILE A 37 -10.60 12.31 5.55
C ILE A 37 -11.96 12.04 6.20
N GLU A 38 -12.42 12.91 7.10
CA GLU A 38 -13.75 12.79 7.74
C GLU A 38 -14.88 12.82 6.69
N ARG A 39 -14.81 13.72 5.71
CA ARG A 39 -15.77 13.75 4.60
C ARG A 39 -15.74 12.48 3.76
N LEU A 40 -14.56 11.91 3.50
CA LEU A 40 -14.44 10.64 2.80
C LEU A 40 -15.05 9.48 3.63
N VAL A 41 -14.86 9.49 4.93
CA VAL A 41 -15.51 8.53 5.84
C VAL A 41 -17.04 8.65 5.79
N ASP A 42 -17.56 9.86 5.70
CA ASP A 42 -19.01 10.11 5.65
C ASP A 42 -19.65 9.67 4.32
N THR A 43 -18.87 9.42 3.26
CA THR A 43 -19.36 8.78 2.04
C THR A 43 -19.63 7.28 2.18
N GLY A 44 -19.25 6.67 3.31
CA GLY A 44 -19.39 5.25 3.57
C GLY A 44 -18.14 4.42 3.27
N LEU A 45 -17.03 5.06 2.89
CA LEU A 45 -15.75 4.38 2.72
C LEU A 45 -15.26 3.83 4.07
N SER A 46 -14.88 2.55 4.06
CA SER A 46 -14.45 1.82 5.27
C SER A 46 -12.95 1.57 5.35
N ARG A 47 -12.19 1.94 4.32
CA ARG A 47 -10.72 1.80 4.28
C ARG A 47 -10.10 3.08 3.73
N ILE A 48 -9.23 3.72 4.50
CA ILE A 48 -8.59 4.99 4.11
C ILE A 48 -7.12 4.99 4.53
N GLN A 49 -6.24 5.28 3.57
CA GLN A 49 -4.84 5.56 3.83
C GLN A 49 -4.67 7.06 4.13
N ILE A 50 -4.47 7.41 5.41
CA ILE A 50 -4.54 8.78 5.90
C ILE A 50 -3.28 9.63 5.67
N GLY A 51 -2.19 8.98 5.29
CA GLY A 51 -0.90 9.65 5.08
C GLY A 51 0.26 8.66 5.17
N SER A 52 1.45 9.18 5.39
CA SER A 52 2.65 8.36 5.58
C SER A 52 3.53 8.91 6.70
N PHE A 53 4.25 8.01 7.39
CA PHE A 53 5.34 8.38 8.29
C PHE A 53 6.66 8.28 7.54
N VAL A 54 7.01 9.37 6.90
CA VAL A 54 8.22 9.53 6.07
C VAL A 54 8.97 10.80 6.49
N ASN A 55 10.20 10.94 6.02
CA ASN A 55 10.98 12.16 6.27
C ASN A 55 10.24 13.37 5.64
N PRO A 56 9.82 14.36 6.45
CA PRO A 56 9.08 15.53 5.95
C PRO A 56 9.94 16.44 5.03
N ASP A 57 11.27 16.38 5.12
CA ASP A 57 12.14 17.12 4.20
C ASP A 57 12.11 16.53 2.78
N ARG A 58 11.78 15.25 2.65
CA ARG A 58 11.63 14.58 1.35
C ARG A 58 10.21 14.63 0.82
N VAL A 59 9.22 14.55 1.71
CA VAL A 59 7.79 14.55 1.34
C VAL A 59 7.05 15.52 2.27
N PRO A 60 7.19 16.83 2.05
CA PRO A 60 6.59 17.84 2.92
C PRO A 60 5.06 17.79 2.96
N GLN A 61 4.41 17.28 1.90
CA GLN A 61 2.96 17.08 1.85
C GLN A 61 2.46 16.10 2.93
N MET A 62 3.31 15.17 3.36
CA MET A 62 2.98 14.19 4.40
C MET A 62 3.41 14.62 5.81
N ALA A 63 4.02 15.80 5.95
CA ALA A 63 4.36 16.34 7.27
C ALA A 63 3.11 16.41 8.16
N GLY A 64 3.28 16.12 9.46
CA GLY A 64 2.18 16.20 10.43
C GLY A 64 1.13 15.08 10.31
N THR A 65 1.41 13.94 9.67
CA THR A 65 0.50 12.78 9.64
C THR A 65 0.11 12.32 11.04
N ASP A 66 0.99 12.46 12.04
CA ASP A 66 0.68 12.21 13.45
C ASP A 66 -0.39 13.17 14.02
N LYS A 67 -0.37 14.44 13.58
CA LYS A 67 -1.40 15.43 13.94
C LYS A 67 -2.72 15.11 13.25
N VAL A 68 -2.69 14.74 11.97
CA VAL A 68 -3.88 14.26 11.26
C VAL A 68 -4.52 13.11 12.03
N TRP A 69 -3.74 12.09 12.40
CA TRP A 69 -4.22 10.93 13.15
C TRP A 69 -4.87 11.31 14.49
N LYS A 70 -4.31 12.30 15.20
CA LYS A 70 -4.86 12.80 16.47
C LYS A 70 -6.17 13.55 16.30
N LEU A 71 -6.34 14.26 15.19
CA LEU A 71 -7.54 15.06 14.89
C LEU A 71 -8.73 14.21 14.43
N LEU A 72 -8.49 13.01 13.86
CA LEU A 72 -9.56 12.15 13.36
C LEU A 72 -10.46 11.62 14.46
N GLY A 73 -11.77 11.63 14.24
CA GLY A 73 -12.79 11.06 15.13
C GLY A 73 -12.79 9.55 15.25
N LYS A 74 -12.01 8.84 14.42
CA LYS A 74 -11.80 7.38 14.45
C LYS A 74 -13.10 6.59 14.51
N LYS A 75 -13.92 6.77 13.48
CA LYS A 75 -15.24 6.13 13.35
C LYS A 75 -15.12 4.61 13.39
N ALA A 76 -15.95 3.96 14.20
CA ALA A 76 -15.98 2.50 14.30
C ALA A 76 -16.31 1.87 12.94
N GLY A 77 -15.64 0.76 12.61
CA GLY A 77 -15.81 0.07 11.33
C GLY A 77 -14.97 0.64 10.20
N VAL A 78 -14.27 1.76 10.40
CA VAL A 78 -13.33 2.31 9.43
C VAL A 78 -11.90 1.86 9.74
N ARG A 79 -11.22 1.31 8.74
CA ARG A 79 -9.81 0.95 8.78
C ARG A 79 -8.98 2.13 8.31
N TYR A 80 -8.23 2.72 9.22
CA TYR A 80 -7.26 3.77 8.92
C TYR A 80 -5.86 3.15 8.82
N SER A 81 -5.12 3.46 7.77
CA SER A 81 -3.75 2.99 7.55
C SER A 81 -2.79 4.14 7.26
N VAL A 82 -1.51 3.89 7.48
CA VAL A 82 -0.41 4.77 7.08
C VAL A 82 0.63 4.00 6.29
N LEU A 83 1.22 4.64 5.28
CA LEU A 83 2.38 4.11 4.58
C LEU A 83 3.64 4.36 5.44
N VAL A 84 4.51 3.36 5.54
CA VAL A 84 5.80 3.45 6.21
C VAL A 84 6.91 2.95 5.29
N LEU A 85 8.05 3.65 5.25
CA LEU A 85 9.17 3.36 4.36
C LEU A 85 10.46 2.94 5.09
N ASN A 86 10.47 2.99 6.42
CA ASN A 86 11.60 2.61 7.25
C ASN A 86 11.16 2.24 8.67
N GLN A 87 12.07 1.68 9.44
CA GLN A 87 11.82 1.23 10.81
C GLN A 87 11.31 2.36 11.73
N ARG A 88 11.85 3.58 11.58
CA ARG A 88 11.40 4.75 12.34
C ARG A 88 9.93 5.08 12.08
N GLY A 89 9.46 4.92 10.83
CA GLY A 89 8.04 5.10 10.50
C GLY A 89 7.13 4.07 11.19
N VAL A 90 7.60 2.82 11.30
CA VAL A 90 6.88 1.77 12.05
C VAL A 90 6.81 2.10 13.53
N GLU A 91 7.95 2.48 14.14
CA GLU A 91 8.02 2.90 15.54
C GLU A 91 7.07 4.07 15.83
N GLN A 92 7.04 5.07 14.94
CA GLN A 92 6.12 6.19 15.04
C GLN A 92 4.65 5.74 14.95
N ALA A 93 4.33 4.79 14.06
CA ALA A 93 2.98 4.24 13.96
C ALA A 93 2.57 3.49 15.24
N ILE A 94 3.50 2.72 15.84
CA ILE A 94 3.31 2.03 17.12
C ILE A 94 3.04 3.04 18.23
N ASP A 95 3.91 4.05 18.39
CA ASP A 95 3.80 5.08 19.44
C ASP A 95 2.49 5.87 19.35
N GLN A 96 2.01 6.12 18.13
CA GLN A 96 0.74 6.82 17.89
C GLN A 96 -0.47 5.88 17.95
N HIS A 97 -0.27 4.58 18.16
CA HIS A 97 -1.35 3.56 18.17
C HIS A 97 -2.17 3.55 16.87
N VAL A 98 -1.51 3.75 15.72
CA VAL A 98 -2.16 3.57 14.42
C VAL A 98 -2.41 2.08 14.21
N PRO A 99 -3.65 1.67 13.88
CA PRO A 99 -4.00 0.24 13.88
C PRO A 99 -3.44 -0.53 12.68
N TYR A 100 -3.05 0.15 11.59
CA TYR A 100 -2.68 -0.48 10.33
C TYR A 100 -1.53 0.23 9.62
N VAL A 101 -0.56 -0.55 9.15
CA VAL A 101 0.57 -0.03 8.36
C VAL A 101 0.66 -0.73 7.01
N GLU A 102 1.20 -0.01 6.03
CA GLU A 102 1.48 -0.52 4.70
C GLU A 102 2.97 -0.41 4.42
N VAL A 103 3.59 -1.54 4.03
CA VAL A 103 5.02 -1.66 3.75
C VAL A 103 5.20 -2.22 2.36
N PHE A 104 5.92 -1.52 1.49
CA PHE A 104 6.10 -1.92 0.10
C PHE A 104 7.58 -2.02 -0.29
N VAL A 105 7.91 -3.05 -1.09
CA VAL A 105 9.23 -3.26 -1.72
C VAL A 105 9.06 -3.18 -3.25
N SER A 106 10.03 -2.61 -3.95
CA SER A 106 9.99 -2.59 -5.42
C SER A 106 10.47 -3.91 -6.02
N ALA A 107 9.82 -4.34 -7.11
CA ALA A 107 10.30 -5.45 -7.95
C ALA A 107 11.37 -4.99 -8.97
N SER A 108 11.58 -3.68 -9.14
CA SER A 108 12.59 -3.10 -10.05
C SER A 108 13.79 -2.60 -9.27
N GLU A 109 15.00 -2.99 -9.66
CA GLU A 109 16.26 -2.53 -9.03
C GLU A 109 16.43 -1.02 -9.17
N THR A 110 16.22 -0.48 -10.37
CA THR A 110 16.38 0.94 -10.64
C THR A 110 15.36 1.77 -9.85
N HIS A 111 14.11 1.31 -9.79
CA HIS A 111 13.09 1.98 -8.97
C HIS A 111 13.41 1.89 -7.48
N SER A 112 13.86 0.74 -6.99
CA SER A 112 14.26 0.56 -5.59
C SER A 112 15.38 1.54 -5.19
N LEU A 113 16.44 1.60 -5.99
CA LEU A 113 17.56 2.53 -5.76
C LEU A 113 17.12 3.99 -5.75
N LYS A 114 16.23 4.40 -6.67
CA LYS A 114 15.73 5.78 -6.75
C LYS A 114 14.76 6.13 -5.63
N ASN A 115 13.91 5.19 -5.22
CA ASN A 115 12.85 5.41 -4.26
C ASN A 115 13.34 5.28 -2.80
N SER A 116 14.08 4.22 -2.49
CA SER A 116 14.53 3.92 -1.13
C SER A 116 16.05 4.07 -0.92
N GLY A 117 16.82 4.24 -1.99
CA GLY A 117 18.28 4.28 -1.93
C GLY A 117 18.94 2.91 -1.70
N ALA A 118 18.18 1.82 -1.79
CA ALA A 118 18.64 0.46 -1.53
C ALA A 118 18.35 -0.48 -2.70
N ARG A 119 19.16 -1.52 -2.86
CA ARG A 119 18.87 -2.61 -3.77
C ARG A 119 17.63 -3.38 -3.34
N VAL A 120 16.96 -4.05 -4.26
CA VAL A 120 15.74 -4.84 -3.95
C VAL A 120 15.98 -5.82 -2.80
N VAL A 121 17.09 -6.53 -2.81
CA VAL A 121 17.42 -7.52 -1.76
C VAL A 121 17.56 -6.86 -0.38
N ASP A 122 18.21 -5.72 -0.29
CA ASP A 122 18.42 -5.01 0.98
C ASP A 122 17.13 -4.35 1.48
N ALA A 123 16.34 -3.80 0.54
CA ALA A 123 15.00 -3.26 0.82
C ALA A 123 14.05 -4.35 1.33
N LEU A 124 14.13 -5.56 0.78
CA LEU A 124 13.34 -6.71 1.22
C LEU A 124 13.69 -7.14 2.64
N VAL A 125 14.99 -7.20 2.98
CA VAL A 125 15.44 -7.49 4.36
C VAL A 125 14.90 -6.43 5.33
N THR A 126 15.00 -5.16 4.97
CA THR A 126 14.46 -4.07 5.80
C THR A 126 12.94 -4.18 5.95
N ALA A 127 12.22 -4.43 4.86
CA ALA A 127 10.76 -4.58 4.89
C ALA A 127 10.31 -5.75 5.76
N THR A 128 11.01 -6.89 5.70
CA THR A 128 10.69 -8.05 6.55
C THR A 128 10.86 -7.73 8.04
N GLN A 129 11.88 -6.96 8.42
CA GLN A 129 12.06 -6.48 9.79
C GLN A 129 10.94 -5.53 10.22
N MET A 130 10.57 -4.57 9.37
CA MET A 130 9.48 -3.62 9.59
C MET A 130 8.14 -4.35 9.81
N ILE A 131 7.82 -5.30 8.93
CA ILE A 131 6.59 -6.11 9.02
C ILE A 131 6.59 -6.93 10.32
N GLY A 132 7.70 -7.60 10.63
CA GLY A 132 7.84 -8.37 11.87
C GLY A 132 7.63 -7.51 13.12
N SER A 133 8.17 -6.29 13.13
CA SER A 133 7.96 -5.32 14.21
C SER A 133 6.48 -4.94 14.34
N ALA A 134 5.81 -4.61 13.24
CA ALA A 134 4.39 -4.25 13.24
C ALA A 134 3.50 -5.42 13.70
N VAL A 135 3.72 -6.62 13.17
CA VAL A 135 2.96 -7.84 13.53
C VAL A 135 3.15 -8.17 15.02
N SER A 136 4.38 -8.07 15.55
CA SER A 136 4.68 -8.30 16.97
C SER A 136 3.95 -7.31 17.88
N ASN A 137 3.67 -6.10 17.38
CA ASN A 137 2.87 -5.08 18.07
C ASN A 137 1.37 -5.16 17.75
N ARG A 138 0.90 -6.28 17.15
CA ARG A 138 -0.52 -6.55 16.84
C ARG A 138 -1.16 -5.54 15.89
N MET A 139 -0.35 -4.88 15.07
CA MET A 139 -0.84 -4.02 14.00
C MET A 139 -1.32 -4.88 12.83
N GLY A 140 -2.35 -4.42 12.12
CA GLY A 140 -2.64 -4.96 10.81
C GLY A 140 -1.58 -4.51 9.80
N VAL A 141 -1.21 -5.37 8.87
CA VAL A 141 -0.18 -5.08 7.88
C VAL A 141 -0.64 -5.47 6.49
N THR A 142 -0.51 -4.53 5.54
CA THR A 142 -0.43 -4.86 4.12
C THR A 142 1.05 -4.81 3.72
N ALA A 143 1.62 -5.95 3.33
CA ALA A 143 2.93 -6.03 2.74
C ALA A 143 2.79 -6.11 1.22
N GLY A 144 3.59 -5.34 0.45
CA GLY A 144 3.32 -5.29 -0.97
C GLY A 144 4.53 -5.08 -1.87
N VAL A 145 4.25 -5.20 -3.17
CA VAL A 145 5.23 -5.10 -4.24
C VAL A 145 4.89 -3.91 -5.13
N MET A 146 5.78 -2.91 -5.17
CA MET A 146 5.75 -1.83 -6.15
C MET A 146 6.32 -2.31 -7.49
N CYS A 147 5.88 -1.70 -8.59
CA CYS A 147 6.24 -2.10 -9.94
C CYS A 147 5.93 -3.57 -10.25
N ALA A 148 4.87 -4.12 -9.64
CA ALA A 148 4.51 -5.54 -9.80
C ALA A 148 4.12 -5.90 -11.25
N PHE A 149 3.68 -4.93 -12.04
CA PHE A 149 3.19 -5.11 -13.41
C PHE A 149 4.08 -4.47 -14.48
N GLY A 150 5.17 -3.85 -14.06
CA GLY A 150 6.10 -3.16 -14.94
C GLY A 150 6.75 -1.95 -14.27
N CYS A 151 7.85 -1.48 -14.86
CA CYS A 151 8.65 -0.38 -14.34
C CYS A 151 8.97 0.64 -15.44
N PHE A 152 8.77 1.91 -15.15
CA PHE A 152 9.09 2.99 -16.09
C PHE A 152 10.57 2.98 -16.53
N TYR A 153 11.48 2.54 -15.64
CA TYR A 153 12.91 2.52 -15.91
C TYR A 153 13.40 1.26 -16.60
N GLU A 154 12.78 0.09 -16.28
CA GLU A 154 13.26 -1.23 -16.72
C GLU A 154 12.31 -1.92 -17.69
N GLY A 155 11.13 -1.35 -17.94
CA GLY A 155 10.11 -1.96 -18.78
C GLY A 155 9.36 -3.09 -18.07
N SER A 156 9.33 -4.27 -18.67
CA SER A 156 8.64 -5.42 -18.09
C SER A 156 9.35 -5.96 -16.84
N VAL A 157 8.56 -6.33 -15.85
CA VAL A 157 9.05 -7.03 -14.65
C VAL A 157 8.60 -8.50 -14.74
N PRO A 158 9.52 -9.47 -14.60
CA PRO A 158 9.16 -10.89 -14.61
C PRO A 158 8.21 -11.23 -13.45
N VAL A 159 7.19 -12.03 -13.72
CA VAL A 159 6.22 -12.46 -12.70
C VAL A 159 6.91 -13.27 -11.60
N GLU A 160 7.90 -14.06 -11.98
CA GLU A 160 8.71 -14.89 -11.06
C GLU A 160 9.38 -14.03 -9.98
N ARG A 161 9.87 -12.84 -10.35
CA ARG A 161 10.44 -11.89 -9.37
C ARG A 161 9.39 -11.36 -8.39
N VAL A 162 8.17 -11.09 -8.86
CA VAL A 162 7.07 -10.67 -7.99
C VAL A 162 6.72 -11.79 -7.02
N VAL A 163 6.62 -13.03 -7.51
CA VAL A 163 6.35 -14.22 -6.69
C VAL A 163 7.46 -14.47 -5.66
N GLU A 164 8.73 -14.32 -6.02
CA GLU A 164 9.87 -14.44 -5.08
C GLU A 164 9.76 -13.42 -3.94
N ILE A 165 9.49 -12.15 -4.25
CA ILE A 165 9.33 -11.11 -3.24
C ILE A 165 8.12 -11.40 -2.36
N VAL A 166 6.97 -11.74 -2.94
CA VAL A 166 5.76 -12.09 -2.19
C VAL A 166 6.00 -13.30 -1.28
N SER A 167 6.71 -14.32 -1.75
CA SER A 167 7.06 -15.49 -0.93
C SER A 167 7.87 -15.11 0.30
N ALA A 168 8.83 -14.20 0.15
CA ALA A 168 9.63 -13.71 1.28
C ALA A 168 8.81 -12.86 2.26
N LEU A 169 7.87 -12.04 1.76
CA LEU A 169 6.97 -11.25 2.59
C LEU A 169 5.95 -12.13 3.32
N GLU A 170 5.42 -13.15 2.66
CA GLU A 170 4.43 -14.08 3.22
C GLU A 170 5.00 -14.92 4.37
N ALA A 171 6.30 -15.20 4.35
CA ALA A 171 6.97 -15.93 5.44
C ALA A 171 6.82 -15.26 6.82
N ILE A 172 6.45 -13.97 6.88
CA ILE A 172 6.20 -13.22 8.11
C ILE A 172 4.70 -13.12 8.43
N SER A 173 3.85 -13.71 7.59
CA SER A 173 2.40 -13.75 7.75
C SER A 173 1.76 -12.35 7.90
N PRO A 174 1.95 -11.42 6.97
CA PRO A 174 1.20 -10.17 6.95
C PRO A 174 -0.29 -10.46 6.75
N GLY A 175 -1.14 -9.51 7.11
CA GLY A 175 -2.59 -9.67 6.95
C GLY A 175 -3.03 -9.71 5.50
N GLU A 176 -2.42 -8.89 4.66
CA GLU A 176 -2.73 -8.74 3.23
C GLU A 176 -1.44 -8.58 2.41
N ILE A 177 -1.50 -8.97 1.13
CA ILE A 177 -0.45 -8.75 0.14
C ILE A 177 -0.94 -7.74 -0.90
N GLY A 178 -0.17 -6.67 -1.09
CA GLY A 178 -0.45 -5.59 -2.03
C GLY A 178 0.34 -5.72 -3.33
N LEU A 179 -0.31 -5.53 -4.47
CA LEU A 179 0.33 -5.46 -5.78
C LEU A 179 0.07 -4.09 -6.39
N ALA A 180 1.13 -3.32 -6.65
CA ALA A 180 0.99 -1.96 -7.16
C ALA A 180 1.48 -1.82 -8.61
N ASP A 181 0.62 -1.28 -9.46
CA ASP A 181 0.98 -0.73 -10.77
C ASP A 181 1.52 0.69 -10.62
N THR A 182 2.68 0.79 -9.96
CA THR A 182 3.31 2.05 -9.54
C THR A 182 3.51 3.05 -10.68
N THR A 183 3.72 2.55 -11.88
CA THR A 183 4.02 3.37 -13.06
C THR A 183 2.88 3.43 -14.08
N GLY A 184 1.75 2.80 -13.79
CA GLY A 184 0.58 2.76 -14.67
C GLY A 184 0.86 2.07 -16.00
N MET A 185 1.71 1.03 -16.00
CA MET A 185 2.12 0.32 -17.21
C MET A 185 1.32 -0.94 -17.47
N ALA A 186 0.57 -1.42 -16.48
CA ALA A 186 -0.19 -2.66 -16.57
C ALA A 186 -1.25 -2.61 -17.68
N ARG A 187 -1.45 -3.77 -18.29
CA ARG A 187 -2.59 -4.08 -19.15
C ARG A 187 -3.44 -5.17 -18.47
N PRO A 188 -4.71 -5.34 -18.84
CA PRO A 188 -5.58 -6.36 -18.25
C PRO A 188 -4.97 -7.77 -18.17
N ASP A 189 -4.25 -8.19 -19.23
CA ASP A 189 -3.58 -9.50 -19.25
C ASP A 189 -2.41 -9.59 -18.27
N ASP A 190 -1.70 -8.47 -18.03
CA ASP A 190 -0.63 -8.42 -17.04
C ASP A 190 -1.21 -8.55 -15.63
N ILE A 191 -2.36 -7.90 -15.38
CA ILE A 191 -3.11 -8.00 -14.12
C ILE A 191 -3.49 -9.46 -13.85
N LYS A 192 -4.17 -10.11 -14.82
CA LYS A 192 -4.62 -11.51 -14.67
C LYS A 192 -3.44 -12.43 -14.38
N ARG A 193 -2.39 -12.36 -15.16
CA ARG A 193 -1.20 -13.21 -15.02
C ARG A 193 -0.54 -13.09 -13.64
N VAL A 194 -0.36 -11.87 -13.14
CA VAL A 194 0.30 -11.66 -11.84
C VAL A 194 -0.63 -12.07 -10.69
N ILE A 195 -1.93 -11.73 -10.74
CA ILE A 195 -2.92 -12.13 -9.72
C ILE A 195 -3.04 -13.65 -9.63
N GLU A 196 -3.15 -14.36 -10.75
CA GLU A 196 -3.23 -15.84 -10.77
C GLU A 196 -1.99 -16.46 -10.13
N SER A 197 -0.79 -15.96 -10.49
CA SER A 197 0.46 -16.48 -9.94
C SER A 197 0.60 -16.22 -8.44
N VAL A 198 0.33 -14.99 -7.99
CA VAL A 198 0.44 -14.62 -6.58
C VAL A 198 -0.73 -15.16 -5.76
N GLY A 199 -1.95 -15.15 -6.31
CA GLY A 199 -3.14 -15.68 -5.67
C GLY A 199 -3.06 -17.17 -5.35
N SER A 200 -2.38 -17.92 -6.21
CA SER A 200 -2.09 -19.34 -5.94
C SER A 200 -1.20 -19.57 -4.71
N LEU A 201 -0.37 -18.56 -4.35
CA LEU A 201 0.51 -18.61 -3.19
C LEU A 201 -0.16 -18.17 -1.91
N VAL A 202 -0.93 -17.05 -1.95
CA VAL A 202 -1.42 -16.38 -0.74
C VAL A 202 -2.94 -16.39 -0.56
N GLY A 203 -3.70 -16.78 -1.60
CA GLY A 203 -5.16 -16.66 -1.65
C GLY A 203 -5.60 -15.28 -2.15
N VAL A 204 -6.55 -15.25 -3.09
CA VAL A 204 -7.05 -14.00 -3.70
C VAL A 204 -7.78 -13.09 -2.69
N ASP A 205 -8.40 -13.67 -1.68
CA ASP A 205 -9.09 -12.96 -0.59
C ASP A 205 -8.16 -12.10 0.28
N ARG A 206 -6.87 -12.33 0.18
CA ARG A 206 -5.82 -11.56 0.87
C ARG A 206 -5.09 -10.59 -0.04
N LEU A 207 -5.42 -10.54 -1.33
CA LEU A 207 -4.79 -9.61 -2.26
C LEU A 207 -5.43 -8.23 -2.18
N THR A 208 -4.59 -7.21 -2.30
CA THR A 208 -4.99 -5.84 -2.58
C THR A 208 -4.28 -5.35 -3.84
N ILE A 209 -4.96 -4.53 -4.64
CA ILE A 209 -4.39 -4.00 -5.89
C ILE A 209 -4.49 -2.49 -5.87
N HIS A 210 -3.35 -1.86 -6.16
CA HIS A 210 -3.25 -0.41 -6.34
C HIS A 210 -2.93 -0.12 -7.81
N LEU A 211 -3.84 0.58 -8.49
CA LEU A 211 -3.75 0.83 -9.92
C LEU A 211 -3.63 2.34 -10.19
N HIS A 212 -2.67 2.71 -11.05
CA HIS A 212 -2.56 4.05 -11.59
C HIS A 212 -3.19 4.13 -12.98
N ASP A 213 -3.85 5.25 -13.28
CA ASP A 213 -4.52 5.49 -14.57
C ASP A 213 -3.65 6.30 -15.55
N THR A 214 -2.33 6.23 -15.43
CA THR A 214 -1.35 7.00 -16.22
C THR A 214 -1.56 6.86 -17.72
N ARG A 215 -2.04 5.71 -18.19
CA ARG A 215 -2.30 5.39 -19.60
C ARG A 215 -3.77 5.19 -19.93
N GLY A 216 -4.69 5.58 -19.03
CA GLY A 216 -6.13 5.40 -19.23
C GLY A 216 -6.61 3.96 -19.14
N LEU A 217 -5.84 3.05 -18.51
CA LEU A 217 -6.18 1.64 -18.36
C LEU A 217 -6.59 1.26 -16.94
N GLY A 218 -6.60 2.19 -15.99
CA GLY A 218 -6.88 1.91 -14.58
C GLY A 218 -8.20 1.17 -14.36
N ILE A 219 -9.29 1.63 -14.99
CA ILE A 219 -10.61 0.98 -14.87
C ILE A 219 -10.63 -0.39 -15.56
N ALA A 220 -10.00 -0.53 -16.75
CA ALA A 220 -9.92 -1.82 -17.43
C ALA A 220 -9.13 -2.85 -16.61
N ASN A 221 -8.05 -2.41 -15.99
CA ASN A 221 -7.23 -3.22 -15.10
C ASN A 221 -7.98 -3.59 -13.81
N LEU A 222 -8.78 -2.67 -13.25
CA LEU A 222 -9.63 -2.95 -12.10
C LEU A 222 -10.67 -4.04 -12.43
N LEU A 223 -11.35 -3.94 -13.57
CA LEU A 223 -12.31 -4.95 -14.00
C LEU A 223 -11.64 -6.32 -14.19
N ALA A 224 -10.46 -6.36 -14.82
CA ALA A 224 -9.70 -7.60 -14.99
C ALA A 224 -9.28 -8.23 -13.66
N ALA A 225 -9.03 -7.43 -12.62
CA ALA A 225 -8.71 -7.92 -11.29
C ALA A 225 -9.93 -8.46 -10.53
N VAL A 226 -11.10 -7.84 -10.69
CA VAL A 226 -12.33 -8.22 -9.99
C VAL A 226 -12.96 -9.51 -10.58
N GLU A 227 -12.62 -9.83 -11.84
CA GLU A 227 -13.10 -11.06 -12.52
C GLU A 227 -12.42 -12.35 -11.99
N LEU A 228 -11.37 -12.23 -11.16
CA LEU A 228 -10.58 -13.35 -10.61
C LEU A 228 -10.96 -13.65 -9.15
#